data_cb5691d991ec56e045b381772315f300
#
_entry.id   cb5691d991ec56e045b381772315f300
#
_cell.length_a   1.000
_cell.length_b   1.000
_cell.length_c   1.000
_cell.angle_alpha   90.00
_cell.angle_beta   90.00
_cell.angle_gamma   90.00
#
_symmetry.space_group_name_H-M   'P 1'
#
loop_
_entity.id
_entity.type
_entity.pdbx_description
1 polymer ?
#
loop_
_entity_poly.entity_id
_entity_poly.type
_entity_poly.pdbx_seq_one_letter_code
_entity_poly.pdbx_strand_id
1 'polypeptide(L)'
;MVLIDAIESVELSENKLVASFTAREEWRGNWFALEYMAQTAAALAGAFDRASNENAAVRPGFLLGTRRLDLGLPEFEPGSKYLVLAVREYEDGDSAVFSCEIRELDASDCSRKCTATLTAYRPPLR
;
A
#
# COMPACT_ATOMS: atom_id res chain seq x y z
N MET A 1 -14.29 0.68 2.55
CA MET A 1 -14.22 -0.54 1.73
C MET A 1 -12.80 -1.08 1.75
N VAL A 2 -12.65 -2.37 2.03
CA VAL A 2 -11.33 -3.00 2.09
C VAL A 2 -11.10 -3.75 0.78
N LEU A 3 -10.09 -3.33 0.02
CA LEU A 3 -9.74 -3.94 -1.26
C LEU A 3 -8.67 -5.03 -1.13
N ILE A 4 -7.82 -4.93 -0.10
CA ILE A 4 -6.76 -5.90 0.14
C ILE A 4 -7.35 -7.14 0.79
N ASP A 5 -7.00 -8.32 0.27
CA ASP A 5 -7.52 -9.59 0.80
C ASP A 5 -6.68 -10.14 1.95
N ALA A 6 -5.35 -9.97 1.90
CA ALA A 6 -4.47 -10.52 2.91
C ALA A 6 -3.19 -9.73 3.05
N ILE A 7 -2.58 -9.82 4.23
CA ILE A 7 -1.23 -9.33 4.46
C ILE A 7 -0.32 -10.55 4.38
N GLU A 8 0.60 -10.55 3.41
CA GLU A 8 1.47 -11.69 3.16
C GLU A 8 2.71 -11.68 4.04
N SER A 9 3.29 -10.49 4.28
CA SER A 9 4.45 -10.37 5.16
C SER A 9 4.59 -8.96 5.70
N VAL A 10 5.20 -8.86 6.89
CA VAL A 10 5.55 -7.58 7.51
C VAL A 10 6.99 -7.69 7.99
N GLU A 11 7.84 -6.81 7.47
CA GLU A 11 9.27 -6.77 7.82
C GLU A 11 9.61 -5.36 8.28
N LEU A 12 9.34 -5.06 9.56
CA LEU A 12 9.52 -3.70 10.09
C LEU A 12 10.98 -3.25 10.09
N SER A 13 11.93 -4.18 10.24
CA SER A 13 13.35 -3.85 10.14
C SER A 13 13.74 -3.33 8.75
N GLU A 14 12.96 -3.65 7.74
CA GLU A 14 13.14 -3.18 6.38
C GLU A 14 12.08 -2.14 5.99
N ASN A 15 11.27 -1.70 6.94
CA ASN A 15 10.20 -0.72 6.71
C ASN A 15 9.21 -1.15 5.63
N LYS A 16 8.90 -2.46 5.58
CA LYS A 16 8.21 -3.06 4.44
C LYS A 16 7.01 -3.89 4.86
N LEU A 17 5.97 -3.84 4.04
CA LEU A 17 4.80 -4.71 4.15
C LEU A 17 4.38 -5.13 2.75
N VAL A 18 4.04 -6.42 2.61
CA VAL A 18 3.51 -6.97 1.37
C VAL A 18 2.09 -7.46 1.63
N ALA A 19 1.16 -6.97 0.83
CA ALA A 19 -0.24 -7.40 0.86
C ALA A 19 -0.58 -8.06 -0.46
N SER A 20 -1.75 -8.67 -0.54
CA SER A 20 -2.21 -9.28 -1.77
C SER A 20 -3.71 -9.06 -1.95
N PHE A 21 -4.13 -9.15 -3.20
CA PHE A 21 -5.55 -9.16 -3.54
C PHE A 21 -5.77 -10.00 -4.78
N THR A 22 -6.98 -10.56 -4.89
CA THR A 22 -7.45 -11.19 -6.12
C THR A 22 -8.35 -10.18 -6.81
N ALA A 23 -8.04 -9.85 -8.06
CA ALA A 23 -8.77 -8.81 -8.78
C ALA A 23 -10.22 -9.22 -8.99
N ARG A 24 -11.13 -8.26 -8.86
CA ARG A 24 -12.56 -8.43 -9.06
C ARG A 24 -13.01 -7.63 -10.26
N GLU A 25 -14.05 -8.12 -10.93
CA GLU A 25 -14.58 -7.48 -12.12
C GLU A 25 -14.96 -6.01 -11.88
N GLU A 26 -15.62 -5.72 -10.75
CA GLU A 26 -16.08 -4.37 -10.44
C GLU A 26 -14.94 -3.39 -10.14
N TRP A 27 -13.73 -3.88 -9.88
CA TRP A 27 -12.57 -3.04 -9.54
C TRP A 27 -11.39 -3.31 -10.47
N ARG A 28 -11.66 -3.61 -11.73
CA ARG A 28 -10.60 -3.97 -12.69
C ARG A 28 -9.83 -2.77 -13.24
N GLY A 29 -10.37 -1.58 -13.16
CA GLY A 29 -9.71 -0.38 -13.69
C GLY A 29 -8.42 -0.05 -12.94
N ASN A 30 -7.39 0.39 -13.67
CA ASN A 30 -6.11 0.72 -13.06
C ASN A 30 -6.14 1.96 -12.17
N TRP A 31 -7.22 2.75 -12.20
CA TRP A 31 -7.38 3.87 -11.26
C TRP A 31 -7.56 3.39 -9.82
N PHE A 32 -7.89 2.12 -9.60
CA PHE A 32 -7.94 1.55 -8.26
C PHE A 32 -6.54 1.30 -7.68
N ALA A 33 -5.48 1.39 -8.50
CA ALA A 33 -4.10 1.14 -8.03
C ALA A 33 -3.76 2.00 -6.82
N LEU A 34 -4.11 3.27 -6.86
CA LEU A 34 -3.81 4.20 -5.77
C LEU A 34 -4.49 3.77 -4.47
N GLU A 35 -5.73 3.29 -4.56
CA GLU A 35 -6.48 2.82 -3.39
C GLU A 35 -5.83 1.57 -2.78
N TYR A 36 -5.42 0.61 -3.61
CA TYR A 36 -4.69 -0.57 -3.13
C TYR A 36 -3.41 -0.18 -2.41
N MET A 37 -2.65 0.74 -3.00
CA MET A 37 -1.39 1.22 -2.42
C MET A 37 -1.62 1.96 -1.11
N ALA A 38 -2.65 2.82 -1.07
CA ALA A 38 -2.97 3.59 0.13
C ALA A 38 -3.36 2.68 1.29
N GLN A 39 -4.16 1.64 1.03
CA GLN A 39 -4.55 0.68 2.05
C GLN A 39 -3.34 -0.10 2.56
N THR A 40 -2.42 -0.47 1.68
CA THR A 40 -1.21 -1.20 2.07
C THR A 40 -0.29 -0.31 2.90
N ALA A 41 -0.11 0.96 2.52
CA ALA A 41 0.68 1.90 3.29
C ALA A 41 0.07 2.14 4.68
N ALA A 42 -1.26 2.23 4.75
CA ALA A 42 -1.96 2.38 6.03
C ALA A 42 -1.75 1.16 6.94
N ALA A 43 -1.76 -0.04 6.36
CA ALA A 43 -1.51 -1.26 7.11
C ALA A 43 -0.08 -1.28 7.66
N LEU A 44 0.89 -0.82 6.89
CA LEU A 44 2.28 -0.72 7.34
C LEU A 44 2.41 0.28 8.48
N ALA A 45 1.78 1.45 8.35
CA ALA A 45 1.79 2.47 9.42
C ALA A 45 1.16 1.91 10.69
N GLY A 46 0.06 1.18 10.58
CA GLY A 46 -0.58 0.53 11.71
C GLY A 46 0.31 -0.52 12.38
N ALA A 47 1.10 -1.26 11.59
CA ALA A 47 2.03 -2.25 12.12
C ALA A 47 3.14 -1.58 12.93
N PHE A 48 3.67 -0.44 12.47
CA PHE A 48 4.65 0.33 13.23
C PHE A 48 4.06 0.84 14.55
N ASP A 49 2.83 1.34 14.51
CA ASP A 49 2.17 1.82 15.73
C ASP A 49 2.03 0.71 16.75
N ARG A 50 1.59 -0.47 16.34
CA ARG A 50 1.41 -1.62 17.24
C ARG A 50 2.74 -2.14 17.76
N ALA A 51 3.81 -2.06 16.98
CA ALA A 51 5.14 -2.46 17.45
C ALA A 51 5.68 -1.52 18.50
N SER A 52 5.34 -0.23 18.43
CA SER A 52 5.76 0.76 19.43
C SER A 52 4.90 0.67 20.68
N ASN A 53 3.62 0.36 20.54
CA ASN A 53 2.67 0.25 21.63
C ASN A 53 1.49 -0.60 21.20
N GLU A 54 1.41 -1.84 21.68
CA GLU A 54 0.36 -2.78 21.29
C GLU A 54 -1.05 -2.30 21.64
N ASN A 55 -1.16 -1.35 22.58
CA ASN A 55 -2.43 -0.75 22.95
C ASN A 55 -2.67 0.60 22.27
N ALA A 56 -1.84 0.96 21.26
CA ALA A 56 -2.00 2.22 20.58
C ALA A 56 -3.35 2.27 19.87
N ALA A 57 -4.03 3.42 20.00
CA ALA A 57 -5.26 3.65 19.28
C ALA A 57 -4.97 3.74 17.78
N VAL A 58 -5.90 3.26 16.96
CA VAL A 58 -5.79 3.41 15.52
C VAL A 58 -5.90 4.89 15.17
N ARG A 59 -4.88 5.42 14.49
CA ARG A 59 -4.87 6.82 14.07
C ARG A 59 -5.26 6.90 12.61
N PRO A 60 -6.24 7.75 12.27
CA PRO A 60 -6.58 7.94 10.86
C PRO A 60 -5.40 8.56 10.13
N GLY A 61 -5.11 8.05 8.93
CA GLY A 61 -4.12 8.65 8.06
C GLY A 61 -4.80 9.38 6.93
N PHE A 62 -4.20 10.46 6.47
CA PHE A 62 -4.68 11.19 5.30
C PHE A 62 -3.67 11.08 4.18
N LEU A 63 -4.15 10.76 2.99
CA LEU A 63 -3.32 10.80 1.81
C LEU A 63 -3.22 12.26 1.37
N LEU A 64 -2.01 12.84 1.46
CA LEU A 64 -1.77 14.23 1.08
C LEU A 64 -1.47 14.39 -0.39
N GLY A 65 -0.82 13.40 -0.99
CA GLY A 65 -0.48 13.49 -2.39
C GLY A 65 0.23 12.26 -2.91
N THR A 66 0.32 12.21 -4.23
CA THR A 66 0.96 11.12 -4.95
C THR A 66 1.97 11.72 -5.91
N ARG A 67 3.17 11.15 -5.94
CA ARG A 67 4.20 11.53 -6.89
C ARG A 67 4.59 10.31 -7.70
N ARG A 68 5.06 10.54 -8.92
CA ARG A 68 5.61 9.49 -9.79
C ARG A 68 4.66 8.31 -9.98
N LEU A 69 3.37 8.58 -10.11
CA LEU A 69 2.40 7.55 -10.39
C LEU A 69 2.62 7.00 -11.79
N ASP A 70 2.91 5.71 -11.88
CA ASP A 70 3.09 5.00 -13.13
C ASP A 70 2.14 3.82 -13.15
N LEU A 71 1.19 3.83 -14.09
CA LEU A 71 0.19 2.79 -14.24
C LEU A 71 0.60 1.87 -15.40
N GLY A 72 1.66 1.09 -15.16
CA GLY A 72 2.20 0.16 -16.16
C GLY A 72 1.32 -1.04 -16.44
N LEU A 73 0.27 -1.26 -15.62
CA LEU A 73 -0.74 -2.27 -15.87
C LEU A 73 -1.99 -1.56 -16.38
N PRO A 74 -2.53 -1.94 -17.57
CA PRO A 74 -3.72 -1.27 -18.10
C PRO A 74 -4.97 -1.53 -17.26
N GLU A 75 -5.07 -2.71 -16.67
CA GLU A 75 -6.15 -3.06 -15.75
C GLU A 75 -5.75 -4.27 -14.93
N PHE A 76 -6.53 -4.56 -13.89
CA PHE A 76 -6.32 -5.75 -13.06
C PHE A 76 -7.21 -6.87 -13.59
N GLU A 77 -6.59 -7.95 -14.05
CA GLU A 77 -7.29 -9.09 -14.65
C GLU A 77 -8.15 -9.80 -13.61
N PRO A 78 -9.48 -9.82 -13.74
CA PRO A 78 -10.33 -10.50 -12.76
C PRO A 78 -9.93 -11.95 -12.56
N GLY A 79 -9.83 -12.37 -11.30
CA GLY A 79 -9.39 -13.70 -10.93
C GLY A 79 -7.90 -13.87 -10.76
N SER A 80 -7.09 -12.93 -11.23
CA SER A 80 -5.64 -12.96 -11.03
C SER A 80 -5.26 -12.38 -9.67
N LYS A 81 -4.19 -12.90 -9.10
CA LYS A 81 -3.67 -12.43 -7.81
C LYS A 81 -2.52 -11.47 -8.02
N TYR A 82 -2.54 -10.40 -7.24
CA TYR A 82 -1.53 -9.33 -7.28
C TYR A 82 -0.91 -9.13 -5.92
N LEU A 83 0.35 -8.72 -5.92
CA LEU A 83 1.05 -8.30 -4.71
C LEU A 83 1.12 -6.79 -4.68
N VAL A 84 0.93 -6.23 -3.49
CA VAL A 84 1.07 -4.80 -3.24
C VAL A 84 2.15 -4.62 -2.20
N LEU A 85 3.22 -3.92 -2.58
CA LEU A 85 4.34 -3.66 -1.71
C LEU A 85 4.28 -2.22 -1.24
N ALA A 86 4.56 -1.99 0.05
CA ALA A 86 4.73 -0.65 0.58
C ALA A 86 6.01 -0.62 1.41
N VAL A 87 6.83 0.38 1.18
CA VAL A 87 8.07 0.61 1.92
C VAL A 87 8.03 2.04 2.44
N ARG A 88 8.17 2.21 3.76
CA ARG A 88 8.27 3.55 4.35
C ARG A 88 9.68 4.06 4.14
N GLU A 89 9.82 5.05 3.26
CA GLU A 89 11.11 5.63 2.90
C GLU A 89 11.55 6.69 3.89
N TYR A 90 10.58 7.41 4.48
CA TYR A 90 10.89 8.55 5.32
C TYR A 90 9.73 8.80 6.27
N GLU A 91 10.05 9.22 7.49
CA GLU A 91 9.06 9.65 8.48
C GLU A 91 9.57 10.90 9.17
N ASP A 92 8.69 11.89 9.32
CA ASP A 92 9.01 13.13 10.03
C ASP A 92 7.78 13.55 10.83
N GLY A 93 7.81 13.24 12.12
CA GLY A 93 6.69 13.57 13.01
C GLY A 93 5.42 12.85 12.58
N ASP A 94 4.44 13.63 12.11
CA ASP A 94 3.15 13.10 11.70
C ASP A 94 3.04 12.82 10.21
N SER A 95 4.13 13.05 9.47
CA SER A 95 4.17 12.82 8.01
C SER A 95 5.04 11.62 7.69
N ALA A 96 4.68 10.89 6.66
CA ALA A 96 5.47 9.76 6.18
C ALA A 96 5.38 9.65 4.65
N VAL A 97 6.45 9.13 4.06
CA VAL A 97 6.52 8.91 2.61
C VAL A 97 6.69 7.41 2.37
N PHE A 98 5.86 6.87 1.49
CA PHE A 98 5.87 5.45 1.15
C PHE A 98 6.11 5.27 -0.35
N SER A 99 6.99 4.33 -0.70
CA SER A 99 7.13 3.86 -2.07
C SER A 99 6.28 2.61 -2.20
N CYS A 100 5.42 2.56 -3.20
CA CYS A 100 4.48 1.47 -3.39
C CYS A 100 4.57 0.89 -4.79
N GLU A 101 4.24 -0.40 -4.88
CA GLU A 101 4.27 -1.14 -6.13
C GLU A 101 3.18 -2.19 -6.15
N ILE A 102 2.52 -2.37 -7.30
CA ILE A 102 1.59 -3.47 -7.54
C ILE A 102 2.09 -4.25 -8.72
N ARG A 103 2.21 -5.58 -8.56
CA ARG A 103 2.59 -6.49 -9.64
C ARG A 103 1.78 -7.78 -9.55
N GLU A 104 1.59 -8.41 -10.70
CA GLU A 104 0.92 -9.71 -10.75
C GLU A 104 1.82 -10.78 -10.13
N LEU A 105 1.24 -11.64 -9.29
CA LEU A 105 2.00 -12.65 -8.55
C LEU A 105 2.75 -13.61 -9.47
N ASP A 106 2.08 -14.09 -10.52
CA ASP A 106 2.62 -15.12 -11.41
C ASP A 106 3.17 -14.58 -12.72
N ALA A 107 3.34 -13.25 -12.82
CA ALA A 107 3.84 -12.66 -14.06
C ALA A 107 5.31 -12.99 -14.27
N SER A 108 5.64 -13.49 -15.47
CA SER A 108 7.03 -13.72 -15.85
C SER A 108 7.74 -12.42 -16.20
N ASP A 109 6.97 -11.37 -16.54
CA ASP A 109 7.50 -10.06 -16.90
C ASP A 109 7.29 -9.08 -15.75
N CYS A 110 8.34 -8.85 -14.97
CA CYS A 110 8.30 -7.94 -13.83
C CYS A 110 8.33 -6.47 -14.21
N SER A 111 8.44 -6.15 -15.51
CA SER A 111 8.42 -4.76 -15.97
C SER A 111 7.02 -4.16 -15.95
N ARG A 112 5.98 -5.00 -15.98
CA ARG A 112 4.58 -4.56 -15.99
C ARG A 112 4.08 -4.44 -14.56
N LYS A 113 4.04 -3.22 -14.07
CA LYS A 113 3.66 -2.94 -12.68
C LYS A 113 3.13 -1.51 -12.57
N CYS A 114 2.40 -1.27 -11.48
CA CYS A 114 2.03 0.07 -11.08
C CYS A 114 2.95 0.50 -9.93
N THR A 115 3.45 1.73 -9.98
CA THR A 115 4.29 2.28 -8.91
C THR A 115 3.83 3.68 -8.55
N ALA A 116 4.05 4.07 -7.31
CA ALA A 116 3.76 5.42 -6.85
C ALA A 116 4.54 5.74 -5.59
N THR A 117 4.74 7.03 -5.35
CA THR A 117 5.23 7.54 -4.07
C THR A 117 4.05 8.24 -3.41
N LEU A 118 3.70 7.82 -2.20
CA LEU A 118 2.58 8.38 -1.44
C LEU A 118 3.11 9.16 -0.25
N THR A 119 2.54 10.35 -0.04
CA THR A 119 2.81 11.12 1.18
C THR A 119 1.54 11.11 2.02
N ALA A 120 1.66 10.70 3.26
CA ALA A 120 0.55 10.64 4.20
C ALA A 120 0.82 11.50 5.41
N TYR A 121 -0.22 12.13 5.92
CA TYR A 121 -0.18 12.92 7.13
C TYR A 121 -1.14 12.30 8.15
N ARG A 122 -0.69 12.18 9.37
CA ARG A 122 -1.49 11.66 10.49
C ARG A 122 -1.50 12.71 11.59
N PRO A 123 -2.64 13.31 11.91
CA PRO A 123 -2.69 14.32 12.96
C PRO A 123 -2.34 13.72 14.31
N PRO A 124 -1.71 14.48 15.21
CA PRO A 124 -1.36 13.97 16.54
C PRO A 124 -2.63 13.64 17.32
N LEU A 125 -2.51 12.62 18.19
CA LEU A 125 -3.57 12.27 19.12
C LEU A 125 -3.62 13.32 20.22
N ARG A 126 -4.84 13.68 20.64
CA ARG A 126 -5.07 14.62 21.72
C ARG A 126 -5.86 13.99 22.84
#